data_a17ae282a99d8a2483995bc30afd759a
#
_entry.id   a17ae282a99d8a2483995bc30afd759a
#
_cell.length_a   1.000
_cell.length_b   1.000
_cell.length_c   1.000
_cell.angle_alpha   90.00
_cell.angle_beta   90.00
_cell.angle_gamma   90.00
#
_symmetry.space_group_name_H-M   'P 1'
#
loop_
_entity.id
_entity.type
_entity.pdbx_description
1 polymer ?
#
loop_
_entity_poly.entity_id
_entity_poly.type
_entity_poly.pdbx_seq_one_letter_code
_entity_poly.pdbx_strand_id
1 'polypeptide(L)'
;MLRQPLFAVLLALVLTPALKADDAHPILPLGAQAPDFCLPGIDDKTHCLKDYASSQILAIVFTCNHCPTAQLYEERIKRLVADYQGRGVAIVAIEPNVPLAVRLDEMGYTDVGDTFAEMKIRAAYRHFSFPYLYDGETQSTARAYGPSATPHVFIFDSERKLRYEGRVDNNPREQYVTEQDARNALDALLAGKPVAVPKTPSFGCSTKWAAKEEGRKAEMGVIDREPVALKLASAEDLKGLRKNSTGKLLLVNFWATWCGPCVKELPEFQTMYRMYRHRKFDLVTVSANYPDAKEGVTQELAQQHASSTNLLFGSMDIYSLMAAFDPDWNDALPYTVLINPDGQVVYRHQGDIDPLEIRRLILANLPDDNYIGHQALWQTR
;
A
#
# COMPACT_ATOMS: atom_id res chain seq x y z
N MET A 1 9.91 -7.91 80.55
CA MET A 1 9.91 -6.80 79.61
C MET A 1 10.25 -7.34 78.22
N LEU A 2 9.24 -7.75 77.47
CA LEU A 2 9.42 -8.21 76.08
C LEU A 2 9.19 -7.00 75.11
N ARG A 3 10.18 -6.70 74.31
CA ARG A 3 10.07 -5.70 73.23
C ARG A 3 9.62 -6.44 71.94
N GLN A 4 8.43 -6.10 71.40
CA GLN A 4 7.98 -6.51 70.09
C GLN A 4 8.62 -5.63 69.00
N PRO A 5 9.03 -6.17 67.85
CA PRO A 5 9.46 -5.35 66.70
C PRO A 5 8.25 -4.95 65.83
N LEU A 6 8.15 -3.67 65.54
CA LEU A 6 7.24 -3.12 64.52
C LEU A 6 7.75 -3.54 63.14
N PHE A 7 6.93 -4.31 62.41
CA PHE A 7 7.11 -4.50 60.97
C PHE A 7 6.45 -3.36 60.21
N ALA A 8 7.25 -2.54 59.56
CA ALA A 8 6.77 -1.53 58.60
C ALA A 8 6.50 -2.24 57.25
N VAL A 9 5.24 -2.32 56.85
CA VAL A 9 4.85 -2.78 55.53
C VAL A 9 5.02 -1.65 54.53
N LEU A 10 6.05 -1.71 53.70
CA LEU A 10 6.21 -0.80 52.56
C LEU A 10 5.21 -1.24 51.46
N LEU A 11 4.17 -0.43 51.27
CA LEU A 11 3.23 -0.56 50.15
C LEU A 11 3.91 -0.02 48.90
N ALA A 12 4.47 -0.89 48.08
CA ALA A 12 5.00 -0.52 46.78
C ALA A 12 3.81 -0.22 45.81
N LEU A 13 3.59 1.08 45.52
CA LEU A 13 2.68 1.50 44.45
C LEU A 13 3.29 1.04 43.12
N VAL A 14 2.76 -0.03 42.58
CA VAL A 14 3.03 -0.42 41.18
C VAL A 14 2.26 0.56 40.28
N LEU A 15 2.95 1.60 39.79
CA LEU A 15 2.45 2.37 38.66
C LEU A 15 2.39 1.44 37.42
N THR A 16 1.23 0.88 37.18
CA THR A 16 0.95 0.30 35.87
C THR A 16 0.94 1.46 34.85
N PRO A 17 1.76 1.39 33.77
CA PRO A 17 1.62 2.37 32.71
C PRO A 17 0.19 2.24 32.18
N ALA A 18 -0.57 3.34 32.24
CA ALA A 18 -1.84 3.42 31.54
C ALA A 18 -1.53 3.17 30.06
N LEU A 19 -1.93 2.00 29.55
CA LEU A 19 -2.06 1.79 28.10
C LEU A 19 -2.90 2.98 27.63
N LYS A 20 -2.32 3.86 26.78
CA LYS A 20 -3.10 4.83 26.04
C LYS A 20 -4.20 4.03 25.35
N ALA A 21 -5.44 4.29 25.73
CA ALA A 21 -6.57 3.78 25.00
C ALA A 21 -6.30 4.13 23.54
N ASP A 22 -6.23 3.12 22.68
CA ASP A 22 -6.24 3.28 21.24
C ASP A 22 -7.37 4.26 20.96
N ASP A 23 -7.13 5.37 20.24
CA ASP A 23 -8.15 6.36 19.96
C ASP A 23 -9.30 5.64 19.25
N ALA A 24 -10.26 5.14 19.99
CA ALA A 24 -11.38 4.39 19.47
C ALA A 24 -12.21 5.35 18.61
N HIS A 25 -12.17 5.16 17.30
CA HIS A 25 -13.03 5.87 16.36
C HIS A 25 -14.32 5.08 16.18
N PRO A 26 -15.38 5.38 16.99
CA PRO A 26 -16.61 4.60 16.93
C PRO A 26 -17.27 4.77 15.56
N ILE A 27 -17.77 3.67 15.02
CA ILE A 27 -18.56 3.69 13.79
C ILE A 27 -19.83 4.50 14.02
N LEU A 28 -20.17 5.39 13.08
CA LEU A 28 -21.38 6.21 13.11
C LEU A 28 -22.61 5.30 13.31
N PRO A 29 -23.45 5.53 14.35
CA PRO A 29 -24.56 4.66 14.63
C PRO A 29 -25.69 4.81 13.60
N LEU A 30 -26.43 3.72 13.33
CA LEU A 30 -27.62 3.76 12.48
C LEU A 30 -28.61 4.81 12.96
N GLY A 31 -29.22 5.53 12.01
CA GLY A 31 -30.14 6.65 12.28
C GLY A 31 -29.46 7.98 12.58
N ALA A 32 -28.14 8.01 12.76
CA ALA A 32 -27.41 9.27 12.93
C ALA A 32 -27.45 10.11 11.66
N GLN A 33 -27.38 11.43 11.85
CA GLN A 33 -27.25 12.40 10.76
C GLN A 33 -25.85 12.28 10.13
N ALA A 34 -25.76 12.40 8.79
CA ALA A 34 -24.48 12.43 8.09
C ALA A 34 -23.63 13.60 8.61
N PRO A 35 -22.45 13.34 9.17
CA PRO A 35 -21.50 14.39 9.52
C PRO A 35 -21.10 15.20 8.28
N ASP A 36 -20.98 16.53 8.45
CA ASP A 36 -20.60 17.41 7.36
C ASP A 36 -19.12 17.22 6.94
N PHE A 37 -18.85 17.46 5.68
CA PHE A 37 -17.50 17.46 5.14
C PHE A 37 -17.35 18.44 3.97
N CYS A 38 -16.13 18.94 3.77
CA CYS A 38 -15.69 19.66 2.57
C CYS A 38 -14.26 19.21 2.28
N LEU A 39 -14.07 18.38 1.26
CA LEU A 39 -12.80 17.71 0.97
C LEU A 39 -12.33 17.99 -0.46
N PRO A 40 -11.01 18.07 -0.71
CA PRO A 40 -10.48 18.16 -2.06
C PRO A 40 -10.71 16.85 -2.82
N GLY A 41 -11.18 16.95 -4.05
CA GLY A 41 -11.36 15.84 -4.97
C GLY A 41 -10.22 15.71 -5.98
N ILE A 42 -10.06 14.54 -6.57
CA ILE A 42 -9.07 14.27 -7.62
C ILE A 42 -9.25 15.13 -8.88
N ASP A 43 -10.41 15.79 -9.03
CA ASP A 43 -10.75 16.73 -10.08
C ASP A 43 -10.32 18.18 -9.76
N ASP A 44 -9.52 18.37 -8.72
CA ASP A 44 -9.04 19.67 -8.21
C ASP A 44 -10.15 20.61 -7.71
N LYS A 45 -11.34 20.05 -7.42
CA LYS A 45 -12.45 20.80 -6.82
C LYS A 45 -12.64 20.36 -5.36
N THR A 46 -13.23 21.26 -4.57
CA THR A 46 -13.72 20.93 -3.24
C THR A 46 -15.15 20.40 -3.35
N HIS A 47 -15.40 19.25 -2.75
CA HIS A 47 -16.70 18.62 -2.66
C HIS A 47 -17.18 18.64 -1.22
N CYS A 48 -18.37 19.20 -1.01
CA CYS A 48 -19.00 19.28 0.31
C CYS A 48 -20.25 18.40 0.38
N LEU A 49 -20.66 17.99 1.57
CA LEU A 49 -21.91 17.24 1.78
C LEU A 49 -23.12 17.94 1.14
N LYS A 50 -23.21 19.25 1.23
CA LYS A 50 -24.29 20.07 0.64
C LYS A 50 -24.40 19.95 -0.89
N ASP A 51 -23.33 19.63 -1.59
CA ASP A 51 -23.34 19.52 -3.05
C ASP A 51 -24.15 18.31 -3.53
N TYR A 52 -24.38 17.36 -2.62
CA TYR A 52 -25.21 16.17 -2.85
C TYR A 52 -26.64 16.31 -2.33
N ALA A 53 -27.08 17.52 -1.91
CA ALA A 53 -28.40 17.76 -1.31
C ALA A 53 -29.58 17.36 -2.22
N SER A 54 -29.41 17.46 -3.54
CA SER A 54 -30.45 17.08 -4.51
C SER A 54 -30.62 15.57 -4.70
N SER A 55 -29.68 14.76 -4.24
CA SER A 55 -29.77 13.29 -4.33
C SER A 55 -30.68 12.73 -3.24
N GLN A 56 -31.58 11.82 -3.62
CA GLN A 56 -32.47 11.14 -2.69
C GLN A 56 -31.67 10.23 -1.72
N ILE A 57 -30.60 9.62 -2.20
CA ILE A 57 -29.74 8.73 -1.43
C ILE A 57 -28.29 9.18 -1.61
N LEU A 58 -27.51 9.16 -0.53
CA LEU A 58 -26.08 9.38 -0.55
C LEU A 58 -25.36 8.14 -0.04
N ALA A 59 -24.46 7.57 -0.85
CA ALA A 59 -23.55 6.52 -0.43
C ALA A 59 -22.12 7.07 -0.33
N ILE A 60 -21.49 6.90 0.81
CA ILE A 60 -20.09 7.24 1.04
C ILE A 60 -19.32 5.93 1.18
N VAL A 61 -18.26 5.77 0.40
CA VAL A 61 -17.38 4.60 0.41
C VAL A 61 -15.99 5.03 0.85
N PHE A 62 -15.61 4.70 2.07
CA PHE A 62 -14.21 4.84 2.47
C PHE A 62 -13.37 3.76 1.79
N THR A 63 -12.39 4.17 0.99
CA THR A 63 -11.53 3.29 0.20
C THR A 63 -10.11 3.88 0.11
N CYS A 64 -9.14 3.11 -0.38
CA CYS A 64 -7.74 3.57 -0.48
C CYS A 64 -7.01 2.88 -1.63
N ASN A 65 -5.82 3.38 -1.98
CA ASN A 65 -5.04 2.83 -3.08
C ASN A 65 -4.20 1.61 -2.67
N HIS A 66 -3.58 1.64 -1.47
CA HIS A 66 -2.61 0.61 -1.07
C HIS A 66 -3.25 -0.74 -0.73
N CYS A 67 -4.50 -0.74 -0.26
CA CYS A 67 -5.15 -1.94 0.25
C CYS A 67 -5.54 -2.91 -0.89
N PRO A 68 -5.00 -4.13 -0.93
CA PRO A 68 -5.34 -5.10 -1.98
C PRO A 68 -6.82 -5.47 -1.99
N THR A 69 -7.48 -5.47 -0.84
CA THR A 69 -8.93 -5.68 -0.77
C THR A 69 -9.67 -4.52 -1.42
N ALA A 70 -9.34 -3.26 -1.10
CA ALA A 70 -9.96 -2.10 -1.73
C ALA A 70 -9.79 -2.11 -3.25
N GLN A 71 -8.63 -2.51 -3.76
CA GLN A 71 -8.35 -2.63 -5.20
C GLN A 71 -9.29 -3.64 -5.89
N LEU A 72 -9.65 -4.75 -5.25
CA LEU A 72 -10.61 -5.70 -5.78
C LEU A 72 -12.03 -5.12 -5.93
N TYR A 73 -12.33 -4.05 -5.20
CA TYR A 73 -13.63 -3.39 -5.24
C TYR A 73 -13.70 -2.20 -6.20
N GLU A 74 -12.57 -1.73 -6.77
CA GLU A 74 -12.56 -0.58 -7.68
C GLU A 74 -13.56 -0.72 -8.83
N GLU A 75 -13.53 -1.85 -9.55
CA GLU A 75 -14.45 -2.10 -10.67
C GLU A 75 -15.90 -2.27 -10.20
N ARG A 76 -16.12 -2.83 -9.00
CA ARG A 76 -17.48 -2.98 -8.44
C ARG A 76 -18.06 -1.63 -8.03
N ILE A 77 -17.24 -0.74 -7.45
CA ILE A 77 -17.65 0.64 -7.14
C ILE A 77 -17.97 1.40 -8.43
N LYS A 78 -17.15 1.28 -9.47
CA LYS A 78 -17.42 1.89 -10.79
C LYS A 78 -18.76 1.41 -11.37
N ARG A 79 -19.02 0.09 -11.33
CA ARG A 79 -20.31 -0.46 -11.77
C ARG A 79 -21.46 0.02 -10.90
N LEU A 80 -21.28 0.08 -9.58
CA LEU A 80 -22.30 0.60 -8.68
C LEU A 80 -22.66 2.04 -9.04
N VAL A 81 -21.67 2.89 -9.29
CA VAL A 81 -21.89 4.28 -9.73
C VAL A 81 -22.65 4.33 -11.05
N ALA A 82 -22.23 3.56 -12.06
CA ALA A 82 -22.87 3.51 -13.36
C ALA A 82 -24.32 3.07 -13.30
N ASP A 83 -24.63 2.01 -12.51
CA ASP A 83 -25.96 1.43 -12.39
C ASP A 83 -26.96 2.34 -11.68
N TYR A 84 -26.49 3.24 -10.81
CA TYR A 84 -27.34 4.17 -10.07
C TYR A 84 -27.30 5.60 -10.61
N GLN A 85 -26.50 5.87 -11.65
CA GLN A 85 -26.44 7.17 -12.30
C GLN A 85 -27.84 7.61 -12.80
N GLY A 86 -28.25 8.83 -12.48
CA GLY A 86 -29.56 9.36 -12.87
C GLY A 86 -30.76 8.80 -12.10
N ARG A 87 -30.54 7.92 -11.10
CA ARG A 87 -31.60 7.32 -10.28
C ARG A 87 -31.80 8.01 -8.92
N GLY A 88 -31.26 9.22 -8.76
CA GLY A 88 -31.37 9.95 -7.48
C GLY A 88 -30.38 9.49 -6.41
N VAL A 89 -29.34 8.74 -6.77
CA VAL A 89 -28.27 8.27 -5.87
C VAL A 89 -26.98 9.00 -6.19
N ALA A 90 -26.35 9.57 -5.18
CA ALA A 90 -24.96 10.04 -5.25
C ALA A 90 -24.05 9.01 -4.56
N ILE A 91 -22.93 8.68 -5.19
CA ILE A 91 -21.90 7.80 -4.63
C ILE A 91 -20.57 8.54 -4.63
N VAL A 92 -19.94 8.64 -3.46
CA VAL A 92 -18.71 9.39 -3.22
C VAL A 92 -17.71 8.46 -2.54
N ALA A 93 -16.50 8.39 -3.05
CA ALA A 93 -15.40 7.68 -2.39
C ALA A 93 -14.56 8.67 -1.57
N ILE A 94 -14.07 8.25 -0.41
CA ILE A 94 -13.20 9.03 0.46
C ILE A 94 -11.99 8.20 0.85
N GLU A 95 -10.78 8.77 0.66
CA GLU A 95 -9.51 8.23 1.15
C GLU A 95 -9.28 8.72 2.58
N PRO A 96 -9.35 7.82 3.59
CA PRO A 96 -9.26 8.22 4.99
C PRO A 96 -7.84 8.13 5.58
N ASN A 97 -6.87 7.53 4.87
CA ASN A 97 -5.60 7.15 5.45
C ASN A 97 -4.60 8.30 5.56
N VAL A 98 -3.87 8.35 6.66
CA VAL A 98 -2.63 9.14 6.73
C VAL A 98 -1.53 8.38 5.98
N PRO A 99 -0.96 8.94 4.90
CA PRO A 99 0.06 8.24 4.11
C PRO A 99 1.28 7.82 4.93
N LEU A 100 1.68 8.62 5.91
CA LEU A 100 2.79 8.31 6.82
C LEU A 100 2.47 7.21 7.84
N ALA A 101 1.23 6.76 7.92
CA ALA A 101 0.82 5.64 8.78
C ALA A 101 0.77 4.30 8.02
N VAL A 102 0.95 4.32 6.69
CA VAL A 102 1.05 3.11 5.85
C VAL A 102 2.49 2.61 5.88
N ARG A 103 2.72 1.37 6.31
CA ARG A 103 4.05 0.76 6.33
C ARG A 103 4.48 0.31 4.94
N LEU A 104 5.79 0.18 4.71
CA LEU A 104 6.32 -0.24 3.40
C LEU A 104 5.93 -1.66 3.05
N ASP A 105 5.88 -2.57 4.03
CA ASP A 105 5.45 -3.96 3.81
C ASP A 105 3.96 -4.08 3.44
N GLU A 106 3.13 -3.12 3.84
CA GLU A 106 1.71 -3.04 3.46
C GLU A 106 1.52 -2.58 2.01
N MET A 107 2.52 -1.96 1.40
CA MET A 107 2.52 -1.50 0.01
C MET A 107 2.92 -2.59 -1.00
N GLY A 108 3.11 -3.82 -0.58
CA GLY A 108 3.54 -4.92 -1.46
C GLY A 108 2.54 -5.31 -2.57
N TYR A 109 1.37 -4.70 -2.64
CA TYR A 109 0.31 -4.99 -3.61
C TYR A 109 -0.12 -3.77 -4.43
N THR A 110 0.62 -2.66 -4.33
CA THR A 110 0.28 -1.41 -5.01
C THR A 110 1.46 -0.81 -5.75
N ASP A 111 1.15 -0.08 -6.81
CA ASP A 111 2.11 0.76 -7.54
C ASP A 111 2.26 2.15 -6.90
N VAL A 112 1.23 2.62 -6.20
CA VAL A 112 1.17 3.94 -5.56
C VAL A 112 0.64 3.84 -4.13
N GLY A 113 1.01 4.81 -3.29
CA GLY A 113 0.49 4.96 -1.92
C GLY A 113 -0.82 5.76 -1.88
N ASP A 114 -1.11 6.31 -0.70
CA ASP A 114 -2.37 6.99 -0.38
C ASP A 114 -2.24 8.52 -0.30
N THR A 115 -1.19 9.12 -0.86
CA THR A 115 -1.10 10.58 -0.95
C THR A 115 -2.11 11.14 -1.96
N PHE A 116 -2.51 12.39 -1.79
CA PHE A 116 -3.45 13.04 -2.72
C PHE A 116 -2.96 13.03 -4.18
N ALA A 117 -1.65 13.20 -4.40
CA ALA A 117 -1.05 13.11 -5.73
C ALA A 117 -1.17 11.68 -6.31
N GLU A 118 -0.91 10.67 -5.48
CA GLU A 118 -1.00 9.26 -5.89
C GLU A 118 -2.44 8.80 -6.13
N MET A 119 -3.43 9.37 -5.41
CA MET A 119 -4.86 9.16 -5.71
C MET A 119 -5.21 9.59 -7.14
N LYS A 120 -4.70 10.75 -7.61
CA LYS A 120 -4.90 11.21 -8.99
C LYS A 120 -4.27 10.26 -10.00
N ILE A 121 -3.05 9.78 -9.73
CA ILE A 121 -2.35 8.78 -10.56
C ILE A 121 -3.17 7.49 -10.64
N ARG A 122 -3.64 6.98 -9.49
CA ARG A 122 -4.44 5.76 -9.44
C ARG A 122 -5.76 5.91 -10.17
N ALA A 123 -6.48 6.99 -9.91
CA ALA A 123 -7.78 7.27 -10.53
C ALA A 123 -7.68 7.41 -12.05
N ALA A 124 -6.64 8.09 -12.54
CA ALA A 124 -6.39 8.19 -13.98
C ALA A 124 -6.07 6.82 -14.59
N TYR A 125 -5.21 6.03 -13.98
CA TYR A 125 -4.81 4.71 -14.44
C TYR A 125 -5.97 3.70 -14.44
N ARG A 126 -6.84 3.76 -13.41
CA ARG A 126 -7.99 2.87 -13.25
C ARG A 126 -9.29 3.43 -13.85
N HIS A 127 -9.23 4.62 -14.44
CA HIS A 127 -10.38 5.31 -15.05
C HIS A 127 -11.57 5.45 -14.08
N PHE A 128 -11.33 6.02 -12.89
CA PHE A 128 -12.41 6.27 -11.93
C PHE A 128 -13.40 7.28 -12.48
N SER A 129 -14.69 6.95 -12.42
CA SER A 129 -15.81 7.74 -12.93
C SER A 129 -16.66 8.39 -11.82
N PHE A 130 -16.13 8.46 -10.60
CA PHE A 130 -16.82 8.93 -9.39
C PHE A 130 -15.95 9.94 -8.63
N PRO A 131 -16.55 10.82 -7.81
CA PRO A 131 -15.80 11.68 -6.92
C PRO A 131 -14.96 10.85 -5.94
N TYR A 132 -13.65 11.08 -5.92
CA TYR A 132 -12.72 10.47 -4.99
C TYR A 132 -12.02 11.57 -4.21
N LEU A 133 -12.33 11.68 -2.92
CA LEU A 133 -12.00 12.79 -2.06
C LEU A 133 -10.91 12.40 -1.06
N TYR A 134 -10.07 13.36 -0.69
CA TYR A 134 -8.94 13.13 0.22
C TYR A 134 -9.21 13.72 1.61
N ASP A 135 -9.23 12.89 2.63
CA ASP A 135 -9.33 13.26 4.05
C ASP A 135 -8.07 12.90 4.86
N GLY A 136 -7.08 12.28 4.22
CA GLY A 136 -5.90 11.72 4.89
C GLY A 136 -5.03 12.74 5.64
N GLU A 137 -5.08 14.02 5.29
CA GLU A 137 -4.31 15.06 5.97
C GLU A 137 -4.83 15.38 7.38
N THR A 138 -6.15 15.51 7.53
CA THR A 138 -6.78 15.87 8.81
C THR A 138 -7.52 14.72 9.45
N GLN A 139 -8.02 13.78 8.67
CA GLN A 139 -8.92 12.70 9.05
C GLN A 139 -10.21 13.18 9.76
N SER A 140 -10.61 14.42 9.54
CA SER A 140 -11.75 15.00 10.23
C SER A 140 -13.07 14.27 9.89
N THR A 141 -13.24 13.96 8.61
CA THR A 141 -14.40 13.20 8.11
C THR A 141 -14.31 11.74 8.57
N ALA A 142 -13.16 11.10 8.41
CA ALA A 142 -12.97 9.72 8.85
C ALA A 142 -13.25 9.56 10.36
N ARG A 143 -12.80 10.50 11.19
CA ARG A 143 -13.09 10.46 12.64
C ARG A 143 -14.57 10.58 12.95
N ALA A 144 -15.31 11.37 12.19
CA ALA A 144 -16.74 11.56 12.40
C ALA A 144 -17.59 10.35 11.95
N TYR A 145 -17.13 9.60 10.93
CA TYR A 145 -17.82 8.42 10.41
C TYR A 145 -17.32 7.10 11.05
N GLY A 146 -16.07 7.02 11.46
CA GLY A 146 -15.46 5.86 12.09
C GLY A 146 -15.26 4.66 11.16
N PRO A 147 -14.75 4.80 9.91
CA PRO A 147 -14.51 3.63 9.06
C PRO A 147 -13.44 2.73 9.69
N SER A 148 -13.78 1.46 9.90
CA SER A 148 -12.87 0.48 10.52
C SER A 148 -11.93 -0.17 9.52
N ALA A 149 -12.32 -0.22 8.24
CA ALA A 149 -11.56 -0.83 7.15
C ALA A 149 -11.77 -0.09 5.83
N THR A 150 -11.00 -0.47 4.81
CA THR A 150 -11.22 -0.07 3.42
C THR A 150 -11.37 -1.33 2.54
N PRO A 151 -12.53 -1.47 1.81
CA PRO A 151 -13.66 -0.53 1.74
C PRO A 151 -14.63 -0.63 2.91
N HIS A 152 -15.26 0.50 3.28
CA HIS A 152 -16.37 0.58 4.24
C HIS A 152 -17.44 1.54 3.70
N VAL A 153 -18.70 1.09 3.64
CA VAL A 153 -19.83 1.81 3.02
C VAL A 153 -20.77 2.36 4.07
N PHE A 154 -21.21 3.61 3.87
CA PHE A 154 -22.24 4.28 4.66
C PHE A 154 -23.30 4.81 3.70
N ILE A 155 -24.58 4.40 3.85
CA ILE A 155 -25.68 4.83 2.96
C ILE A 155 -26.72 5.59 3.77
N PHE A 156 -27.05 6.78 3.28
CA PHE A 156 -27.94 7.74 3.89
C PHE A 156 -29.18 7.95 3.03
N ASP A 157 -30.34 8.10 3.67
CA ASP A 157 -31.60 8.46 3.02
C ASP A 157 -31.68 9.95 2.64
N SER A 158 -32.85 10.41 2.17
CA SER A 158 -33.12 11.79 1.78
C SER A 158 -33.02 12.79 2.94
N GLU A 159 -33.22 12.33 4.18
CA GLU A 159 -33.02 13.12 5.38
C GLU A 159 -31.58 13.10 5.88
N ARG A 160 -30.66 12.44 5.13
CA ARG A 160 -29.27 12.20 5.52
C ARG A 160 -29.13 11.42 6.83
N LYS A 161 -30.07 10.53 7.13
CA LYS A 161 -29.96 9.57 8.24
C LYS A 161 -29.32 8.28 7.74
N LEU A 162 -28.38 7.76 8.50
CA LEU A 162 -27.67 6.51 8.17
C LEU A 162 -28.64 5.33 8.21
N ARG A 163 -28.77 4.62 7.09
CA ARG A 163 -29.65 3.47 6.92
C ARG A 163 -28.93 2.15 6.69
N TYR A 164 -27.68 2.24 6.24
CA TYR A 164 -26.81 1.07 6.08
C TYR A 164 -25.37 1.45 6.41
N GLU A 165 -24.64 0.58 7.13
CA GLU A 165 -23.19 0.62 7.27
C GLU A 165 -22.61 -0.79 7.14
N GLY A 166 -21.48 -0.92 6.43
CA GLY A 166 -20.77 -2.19 6.27
C GLY A 166 -20.05 -2.36 4.94
N ARG A 167 -20.07 -3.58 4.44
CA ARG A 167 -19.35 -4.00 3.23
C ARG A 167 -20.11 -3.65 1.94
N VAL A 168 -19.42 -3.67 0.80
CA VAL A 168 -20.03 -3.53 -0.53
C VAL A 168 -20.85 -4.79 -0.86
N ASP A 169 -20.22 -5.96 -0.69
CA ASP A 169 -20.81 -7.29 -0.85
C ASP A 169 -20.12 -8.29 0.09
N ASN A 170 -20.53 -9.55 0.07
CA ASN A 170 -20.11 -10.53 1.07
C ASN A 170 -18.80 -11.27 0.72
N ASN A 171 -18.12 -10.96 -0.40
CA ASN A 171 -16.87 -11.65 -0.74
C ASN A 171 -15.91 -10.77 -1.55
N PRO A 172 -14.63 -10.65 -1.15
CA PRO A 172 -13.62 -9.93 -1.92
C PRO A 172 -13.40 -10.52 -3.31
N ARG A 173 -13.61 -11.82 -3.51
CA ARG A 173 -13.56 -12.47 -4.82
C ARG A 173 -14.93 -12.47 -5.46
N GLU A 174 -15.11 -11.71 -6.54
CA GLU A 174 -16.41 -11.45 -7.17
C GLU A 174 -17.16 -12.72 -7.56
N GLN A 175 -16.45 -13.74 -8.04
CA GLN A 175 -17.08 -15.02 -8.43
C GLN A 175 -17.73 -15.81 -7.28
N TYR A 176 -17.44 -15.43 -6.03
CA TYR A 176 -18.02 -16.07 -4.84
C TYR A 176 -19.02 -15.15 -4.11
N VAL A 177 -19.36 -14.01 -4.71
CA VAL A 177 -20.38 -13.10 -4.13
C VAL A 177 -21.77 -13.75 -4.23
N THR A 178 -22.42 -13.90 -3.10
CA THR A 178 -23.80 -14.37 -2.99
C THR A 178 -24.77 -13.31 -2.49
N GLU A 179 -24.25 -12.25 -1.83
CA GLU A 179 -25.01 -11.13 -1.28
C GLU A 179 -24.38 -9.79 -1.69
N GLN A 180 -25.17 -8.93 -2.32
CA GLN A 180 -24.78 -7.59 -2.74
C GLN A 180 -25.30 -6.54 -1.75
N ASP A 181 -24.76 -6.52 -0.54
CA ASP A 181 -25.32 -5.81 0.61
C ASP A 181 -25.57 -4.32 0.36
N ALA A 182 -24.57 -3.58 -0.18
CA ALA A 182 -24.73 -2.16 -0.49
C ALA A 182 -25.81 -1.92 -1.58
N ARG A 183 -25.85 -2.78 -2.62
CA ARG A 183 -26.86 -2.70 -3.68
C ARG A 183 -28.25 -2.96 -3.13
N ASN A 184 -28.41 -4.00 -2.31
CA ASN A 184 -29.69 -4.33 -1.68
C ASN A 184 -30.20 -3.16 -0.81
N ALA A 185 -29.28 -2.47 -0.10
CA ALA A 185 -29.64 -1.30 0.69
C ALA A 185 -30.09 -0.12 -0.19
N LEU A 186 -29.36 0.17 -1.27
CA LEU A 186 -29.73 1.24 -2.23
C LEU A 186 -31.09 0.97 -2.88
N ASP A 187 -31.33 -0.25 -3.34
CA ASP A 187 -32.59 -0.63 -3.99
C ASP A 187 -33.78 -0.58 -3.01
N ALA A 188 -33.57 -0.99 -1.75
CA ALA A 188 -34.60 -0.87 -0.73
C ALA A 188 -34.99 0.60 -0.48
N LEU A 189 -34.00 1.48 -0.33
CA LEU A 189 -34.25 2.92 -0.08
C LEU A 189 -34.91 3.61 -1.29
N LEU A 190 -34.48 3.29 -2.52
CA LEU A 190 -35.14 3.79 -3.73
C LEU A 190 -36.60 3.35 -3.84
N ALA A 191 -36.92 2.14 -3.35
CA ALA A 191 -38.29 1.63 -3.30
C ALA A 191 -39.08 2.17 -2.11
N GLY A 192 -38.55 3.07 -1.28
CA GLY A 192 -39.19 3.57 -0.06
C GLY A 192 -39.33 2.51 1.03
N LYS A 193 -38.54 1.44 0.99
CA LYS A 193 -38.61 0.32 1.95
C LYS A 193 -37.45 0.42 2.97
N PRO A 194 -37.63 -0.12 4.17
CA PRO A 194 -36.55 -0.26 5.12
C PRO A 194 -35.45 -1.22 4.58
N VAL A 195 -34.22 -0.95 4.96
CA VAL A 195 -33.07 -1.84 4.64
C VAL A 195 -33.21 -3.09 5.51
N ALA A 196 -33.31 -4.26 4.90
CA ALA A 196 -33.56 -5.53 5.62
C ALA A 196 -32.31 -5.92 6.48
N VAL A 197 -31.11 -5.69 5.99
CA VAL A 197 -29.85 -5.92 6.71
C VAL A 197 -29.10 -4.58 6.80
N PRO A 198 -29.38 -3.74 7.82
CA PRO A 198 -28.84 -2.38 7.87
C PRO A 198 -27.38 -2.30 8.31
N LYS A 199 -26.82 -3.41 8.81
CA LYS A 199 -25.44 -3.50 9.27
C LYS A 199 -24.79 -4.82 8.88
N THR A 200 -23.60 -4.74 8.30
CA THR A 200 -22.76 -5.91 8.00
C THR A 200 -21.31 -5.67 8.43
N PRO A 201 -20.52 -6.73 8.73
CA PRO A 201 -19.09 -6.56 9.00
C PRO A 201 -18.39 -6.01 7.77
N SER A 202 -17.65 -4.90 7.89
CA SER A 202 -16.69 -4.47 6.87
C SER A 202 -15.43 -5.33 6.96
N PHE A 203 -14.72 -5.51 5.86
CA PHE A 203 -13.46 -6.23 5.81
C PHE A 203 -12.52 -5.57 4.80
N GLY A 204 -11.23 -5.71 5.05
CA GLY A 204 -10.16 -5.08 4.28
C GLY A 204 -9.01 -4.67 5.18
N CYS A 205 -8.14 -3.81 4.68
CA CYS A 205 -7.09 -3.22 5.51
C CYS A 205 -7.70 -2.25 6.52
N SER A 206 -7.23 -2.29 7.75
CA SER A 206 -7.68 -1.33 8.78
C SER A 206 -7.30 0.09 8.38
N THR A 207 -8.19 1.05 8.64
CA THR A 207 -7.92 2.48 8.44
C THR A 207 -6.58 2.88 9.09
N LYS A 208 -5.77 3.64 8.36
CA LYS A 208 -4.46 4.11 8.81
C LYS A 208 -4.60 5.46 9.51
N TRP A 209 -4.95 5.39 10.78
CA TRP A 209 -5.05 6.56 11.64
C TRP A 209 -3.67 7.17 11.92
N ALA A 210 -3.60 8.48 12.16
CA ALA A 210 -2.35 9.19 12.46
C ALA A 210 -1.58 8.54 13.63
N ALA A 211 -2.27 7.96 14.62
CA ALA A 211 -1.64 7.23 15.72
C ALA A 211 -0.76 6.05 15.27
N LYS A 212 -0.97 5.52 14.06
CA LYS A 212 -0.15 4.43 13.50
C LYS A 212 1.17 4.89 12.88
N GLU A 213 1.42 6.20 12.76
CA GLU A 213 2.71 6.74 12.28
C GLU A 213 3.88 6.29 13.14
N GLU A 214 3.69 6.17 14.45
CA GLU A 214 4.74 5.66 15.35
C GLU A 214 5.14 4.22 15.00
N GLY A 215 4.19 3.38 14.58
CA GLY A 215 4.47 2.03 14.11
C GLY A 215 5.34 2.01 12.84
N ARG A 216 5.05 2.92 11.89
CA ARG A 216 5.88 3.09 10.69
C ARG A 216 7.28 3.61 11.04
N LYS A 217 7.40 4.60 11.91
CA LYS A 217 8.71 5.10 12.35
C LYS A 217 9.53 3.99 13.02
N ALA A 218 8.89 3.15 13.84
CA ALA A 218 9.55 2.02 14.46
C ALA A 218 10.04 1.00 13.41
N GLU A 219 9.22 0.68 12.40
CA GLU A 219 9.59 -0.18 11.28
C GLU A 219 10.80 0.39 10.53
N MET A 220 10.76 1.67 10.15
CA MET A 220 11.89 2.33 9.47
C MET A 220 13.17 2.26 10.30
N GLY A 221 13.08 2.48 11.62
CA GLY A 221 14.23 2.33 12.50
C GLY A 221 14.76 0.88 12.61
N VAL A 222 13.96 -0.14 12.32
CA VAL A 222 14.44 -1.54 12.16
C VAL A 222 15.15 -1.70 10.82
N ILE A 223 14.53 -1.25 9.75
CA ILE A 223 15.04 -1.31 8.37
C ILE A 223 16.41 -0.60 8.27
N ASP A 224 16.55 0.57 8.87
CA ASP A 224 17.80 1.36 8.82
C ASP A 224 18.98 0.69 9.55
N ARG A 225 18.70 -0.30 10.40
CA ARG A 225 19.71 -1.11 11.08
C ARG A 225 19.96 -2.46 10.42
N GLU A 226 19.29 -2.78 9.32
CA GLU A 226 19.56 -4.00 8.56
C GLU A 226 21.00 -4.00 8.04
N PRO A 227 21.71 -5.13 8.07
CA PRO A 227 23.10 -5.18 7.63
C PRO A 227 23.21 -4.93 6.13
N VAL A 228 24.13 -4.06 5.75
CA VAL A 228 24.53 -3.85 4.36
C VAL A 228 25.75 -4.69 4.05
N ALA A 229 25.63 -5.61 3.10
CA ALA A 229 26.71 -6.49 2.70
C ALA A 229 27.07 -6.28 1.22
N LEU A 230 28.37 -6.36 0.89
CA LEU A 230 28.88 -6.25 -0.47
C LEU A 230 29.75 -7.47 -0.77
N LYS A 231 29.46 -8.19 -1.87
CA LYS A 231 30.21 -9.34 -2.36
C LYS A 231 30.81 -9.05 -3.72
N LEU A 232 31.99 -9.62 -4.00
CA LEU A 232 32.55 -9.59 -5.34
C LEU A 232 31.81 -10.59 -6.22
N ALA A 233 31.48 -10.19 -7.45
CA ALA A 233 30.81 -11.03 -8.44
C ALA A 233 31.79 -11.45 -9.55
N SER A 234 31.85 -12.75 -9.79
CA SER A 234 32.52 -13.33 -10.96
C SER A 234 31.61 -13.32 -12.20
N ALA A 235 32.15 -13.64 -13.36
CA ALA A 235 31.35 -13.82 -14.58
C ALA A 235 30.31 -14.94 -14.43
N GLU A 236 30.62 -15.98 -13.66
CA GLU A 236 29.66 -17.09 -13.42
C GLU A 236 28.51 -16.65 -12.51
N ASP A 237 28.77 -15.81 -11.50
CA ASP A 237 27.72 -15.23 -10.66
C ASP A 237 26.76 -14.38 -11.49
N LEU A 238 27.28 -13.57 -12.44
CA LEU A 238 26.46 -12.71 -13.31
C LEU A 238 25.63 -13.53 -14.32
N LYS A 239 26.20 -14.61 -14.89
CA LYS A 239 25.42 -15.56 -15.69
C LYS A 239 24.32 -16.24 -14.86
N GLY A 240 24.61 -16.57 -13.61
CA GLY A 240 23.65 -17.11 -12.67
C GLY A 240 22.48 -16.16 -12.40
N LEU A 241 22.79 -14.87 -12.18
CA LEU A 241 21.77 -13.81 -12.05
C LEU A 241 20.90 -13.73 -13.31
N ARG A 242 21.53 -13.69 -14.49
CA ARG A 242 20.81 -13.58 -15.76
C ARG A 242 19.88 -14.76 -16.02
N LYS A 243 20.27 -15.95 -15.59
CA LYS A 243 19.48 -17.19 -15.70
C LYS A 243 18.30 -17.19 -14.74
N ASN A 244 18.40 -16.53 -13.61
CA ASN A 244 17.41 -16.46 -12.53
C ASN A 244 16.75 -17.82 -12.21
N SER A 245 17.46 -18.66 -11.48
CA SER A 245 16.92 -19.94 -10.98
C SER A 245 16.35 -19.85 -9.56
N THR A 246 16.00 -18.64 -9.08
CA THR A 246 15.55 -18.40 -7.70
C THR A 246 14.06 -18.70 -7.46
N GLY A 247 13.27 -18.79 -8.52
CA GLY A 247 11.81 -18.89 -8.43
C GLY A 247 11.13 -17.58 -8.02
N LYS A 248 11.89 -16.47 -7.98
CA LYS A 248 11.40 -15.12 -7.67
C LYS A 248 11.47 -14.24 -8.91
N LEU A 249 10.65 -13.21 -8.95
CA LEU A 249 10.84 -12.07 -9.85
C LEU A 249 12.09 -11.30 -9.38
N LEU A 250 13.07 -11.12 -10.25
CA LEU A 250 14.36 -10.54 -9.92
C LEU A 250 14.54 -9.20 -10.63
N LEU A 251 14.70 -8.13 -9.85
CA LEU A 251 15.12 -6.82 -10.35
C LEU A 251 16.63 -6.68 -10.18
N VAL A 252 17.35 -6.46 -11.29
CA VAL A 252 18.81 -6.26 -11.30
C VAL A 252 19.08 -4.84 -11.77
N ASN A 253 19.82 -4.07 -10.96
CA ASN A 253 20.27 -2.72 -11.33
C ASN A 253 21.79 -2.64 -11.31
N PHE A 254 22.39 -2.21 -12.42
CA PHE A 254 23.82 -1.92 -12.55
C PHE A 254 24.04 -0.43 -12.39
N TRP A 255 24.99 -0.09 -11.52
CA TRP A 255 25.30 1.27 -11.12
C TRP A 255 26.79 1.47 -10.85
N ALA A 256 27.22 2.71 -10.60
CA ALA A 256 28.56 2.99 -10.11
C ALA A 256 28.57 4.27 -9.27
N THR A 257 29.56 4.40 -8.37
CA THR A 257 29.70 5.59 -7.49
C THR A 257 29.98 6.88 -8.26
N TRP A 258 30.58 6.80 -9.43
CA TRP A 258 30.84 7.93 -10.33
C TRP A 258 29.64 8.26 -11.25
N CYS A 259 28.61 7.44 -11.28
CA CYS A 259 27.41 7.63 -12.08
C CYS A 259 26.36 8.39 -11.26
N GLY A 260 26.28 9.71 -11.42
CA GLY A 260 25.37 10.56 -10.68
C GLY A 260 23.88 10.15 -10.76
N PRO A 261 23.32 9.91 -11.96
CA PRO A 261 21.95 9.37 -12.09
C PRO A 261 21.74 8.07 -11.33
N CYS A 262 22.70 7.13 -11.41
CA CYS A 262 22.62 5.84 -10.72
C CYS A 262 22.47 6.00 -9.20
N VAL A 263 23.32 6.84 -8.59
CA VAL A 263 23.29 7.10 -7.14
C VAL A 263 21.97 7.73 -6.74
N LYS A 264 21.42 8.62 -7.58
CA LYS A 264 20.13 9.28 -7.33
C LYS A 264 18.95 8.32 -7.28
N GLU A 265 18.96 7.23 -8.05
CA GLU A 265 17.84 6.26 -8.09
C GLU A 265 17.97 5.11 -7.08
N LEU A 266 19.14 4.90 -6.46
CA LEU A 266 19.32 3.83 -5.46
C LEU A 266 18.25 3.83 -4.35
N PRO A 267 17.84 4.98 -3.76
CA PRO A 267 16.77 5.01 -2.76
C PRO A 267 15.44 4.45 -3.26
N GLU A 268 15.08 4.67 -4.53
CA GLU A 268 13.86 4.15 -5.13
C GLU A 268 13.91 2.62 -5.26
N PHE A 269 15.05 2.06 -5.66
CA PHE A 269 15.24 0.61 -5.70
C PHE A 269 15.12 0.00 -4.30
N GLN A 270 15.71 0.62 -3.27
CA GLN A 270 15.58 0.15 -1.90
C GLN A 270 14.13 0.26 -1.39
N THR A 271 13.41 1.29 -1.79
CA THR A 271 11.97 1.43 -1.49
C THR A 271 11.17 0.30 -2.12
N MET A 272 11.37 0.00 -3.42
CA MET A 272 10.73 -1.13 -4.10
C MET A 272 11.07 -2.48 -3.44
N TYR A 273 12.35 -2.67 -3.06
CA TYR A 273 12.76 -3.87 -2.33
C TYR A 273 11.97 -4.04 -1.03
N ARG A 274 11.85 -2.99 -0.23
CA ARG A 274 11.12 -3.00 1.05
C ARG A 274 9.62 -3.21 0.88
N MET A 275 9.04 -2.67 -0.19
CA MET A 275 7.63 -2.89 -0.54
C MET A 275 7.35 -4.35 -0.91
N TYR A 276 8.20 -4.97 -1.72
CA TYR A 276 7.87 -6.25 -2.37
C TYR A 276 8.62 -7.47 -1.82
N ARG A 277 9.66 -7.31 -0.96
CA ARG A 277 10.52 -8.39 -0.46
C ARG A 277 9.80 -9.51 0.29
N HIS A 278 8.61 -9.25 0.82
CA HIS A 278 7.77 -10.27 1.47
C HIS A 278 6.92 -11.08 0.48
N ARG A 279 7.00 -10.75 -0.80
CA ARG A 279 6.45 -11.53 -1.91
C ARG A 279 7.58 -12.29 -2.62
N LYS A 280 7.27 -13.02 -3.68
CA LYS A 280 8.29 -13.70 -4.51
C LYS A 280 9.08 -12.69 -5.37
N PHE A 281 9.71 -11.75 -4.75
CA PHE A 281 10.50 -10.68 -5.34
C PHE A 281 11.88 -10.59 -4.69
N ASP A 282 12.88 -10.20 -5.46
CA ASP A 282 14.20 -9.85 -4.95
C ASP A 282 14.83 -8.72 -5.76
N LEU A 283 15.74 -7.98 -5.12
CA LEU A 283 16.55 -6.92 -5.73
C LEU A 283 18.02 -7.27 -5.61
N VAL A 284 18.74 -7.18 -6.71
CA VAL A 284 20.20 -7.26 -6.74
C VAL A 284 20.75 -5.99 -7.35
N THR A 285 21.56 -5.25 -6.60
CA THR A 285 22.34 -4.14 -7.15
C THR A 285 23.73 -4.64 -7.48
N VAL A 286 24.26 -4.25 -8.64
CA VAL A 286 25.59 -4.63 -9.10
C VAL A 286 26.40 -3.37 -9.41
N SER A 287 27.43 -3.11 -8.61
CA SER A 287 28.33 -2.01 -8.87
C SER A 287 29.31 -2.38 -9.98
N ALA A 288 29.35 -1.57 -11.03
CA ALA A 288 30.32 -1.67 -12.13
C ALA A 288 31.64 -0.91 -11.84
N ASN A 289 31.88 -0.54 -10.59
CA ASN A 289 33.19 -0.05 -10.16
C ASN A 289 34.24 -1.17 -10.26
N TYR A 290 35.50 -0.78 -10.34
CA TYR A 290 36.62 -1.70 -10.18
C TYR A 290 36.70 -2.27 -8.76
N PRO A 291 37.29 -3.46 -8.54
CA PRO A 291 37.37 -4.09 -7.22
C PRO A 291 38.07 -3.28 -6.14
N ASP A 292 39.01 -2.41 -6.51
CA ASP A 292 39.75 -1.51 -5.60
C ASP A 292 38.86 -0.38 -5.04
N ALA A 293 37.75 -0.06 -5.68
CA ALA A 293 36.77 0.92 -5.19
C ALA A 293 35.83 0.36 -4.11
N LYS A 294 36.04 -0.86 -3.61
CA LYS A 294 35.16 -1.57 -2.67
C LYS A 294 34.74 -0.74 -1.47
N GLU A 295 35.68 0.03 -0.88
CA GLU A 295 35.38 0.85 0.30
C GLU A 295 34.37 1.97 -0.02
N GLY A 296 34.58 2.71 -1.12
CA GLY A 296 33.65 3.76 -1.56
C GLY A 296 32.27 3.22 -1.93
N VAL A 297 32.20 2.05 -2.59
CA VAL A 297 30.92 1.37 -2.90
C VAL A 297 30.21 0.95 -1.63
N THR A 298 30.94 0.40 -0.64
CA THR A 298 30.36 0.01 0.65
C THR A 298 29.81 1.21 1.40
N GLN A 299 30.54 2.34 1.38
CA GLN A 299 30.12 3.58 2.02
C GLN A 299 28.82 4.13 1.39
N GLU A 300 28.74 4.16 0.06
CA GLU A 300 27.53 4.60 -0.65
C GLU A 300 26.33 3.72 -0.31
N LEU A 301 26.47 2.40 -0.38
CA LEU A 301 25.40 1.46 -0.03
C LEU A 301 24.95 1.62 1.43
N ALA A 302 25.86 1.88 2.34
CA ALA A 302 25.55 2.12 3.75
C ALA A 302 24.77 3.43 3.94
N GLN A 303 25.09 4.50 3.22
CA GLN A 303 24.32 5.76 3.25
C GLN A 303 22.90 5.58 2.72
N GLN A 304 22.69 4.66 1.80
CA GLN A 304 21.37 4.32 1.24
C GLN A 304 20.64 3.24 2.04
N HIS A 305 21.21 2.75 3.15
CA HIS A 305 20.66 1.61 3.92
C HIS A 305 20.30 0.44 2.99
N ALA A 306 21.19 0.10 2.03
CA ALA A 306 20.94 -0.87 0.98
C ALA A 306 21.05 -2.31 1.51
N SER A 307 19.98 -2.79 2.16
CA SER A 307 19.90 -4.13 2.74
C SER A 307 19.55 -5.24 1.74
N SER A 308 19.31 -4.90 0.47
CA SER A 308 19.16 -5.85 -0.63
C SER A 308 20.49 -6.60 -0.91
N THR A 309 20.48 -7.54 -1.85
CA THR A 309 21.73 -8.17 -2.31
C THR A 309 22.57 -7.17 -3.11
N ASN A 310 23.82 -6.93 -2.66
CA ASN A 310 24.71 -5.99 -3.33
C ASN A 310 25.98 -6.69 -3.79
N LEU A 311 26.30 -6.51 -5.07
CA LEU A 311 27.49 -7.07 -5.72
C LEU A 311 28.38 -5.96 -6.24
N LEU A 312 29.68 -6.26 -6.33
CA LEU A 312 30.69 -5.43 -6.98
C LEU A 312 31.42 -6.30 -8.01
N PHE A 313 31.70 -5.79 -9.18
CA PHE A 313 32.50 -6.49 -10.17
C PHE A 313 33.83 -6.96 -9.57
N GLY A 314 34.09 -8.25 -9.69
CA GLY A 314 35.25 -8.93 -9.09
C GLY A 314 36.50 -8.97 -9.97
N SER A 315 36.51 -8.30 -11.12
CA SER A 315 37.58 -8.29 -12.09
C SER A 315 37.86 -6.87 -12.61
N MET A 316 39.11 -6.60 -13.02
CA MET A 316 39.46 -5.40 -13.75
C MET A 316 38.95 -5.40 -15.21
N ASP A 317 38.65 -6.58 -15.74
CA ASP A 317 37.97 -6.73 -17.05
C ASP A 317 36.44 -6.59 -16.88
N ILE A 318 35.98 -5.35 -16.71
CA ILE A 318 34.56 -5.03 -16.49
C ILE A 318 33.72 -5.37 -17.73
N TYR A 319 34.25 -5.24 -18.92
CA TYR A 319 33.53 -5.51 -20.17
C TYR A 319 33.18 -7.00 -20.32
N SER A 320 34.10 -7.90 -19.94
CA SER A 320 33.81 -9.33 -19.87
C SER A 320 32.70 -9.67 -18.85
N LEU A 321 32.64 -8.94 -17.73
CA LEU A 321 31.60 -9.11 -16.72
C LEU A 321 30.25 -8.61 -17.24
N MET A 322 30.22 -7.44 -17.88
CA MET A 322 29.01 -6.91 -18.53
C MET A 322 28.47 -7.87 -19.57
N ALA A 323 29.32 -8.35 -20.49
CA ALA A 323 28.96 -9.32 -21.52
C ALA A 323 28.52 -10.68 -20.94
N ALA A 324 29.05 -11.07 -19.77
CA ALA A 324 28.61 -12.30 -19.09
C ALA A 324 27.17 -12.21 -18.57
N PHE A 325 26.72 -11.02 -18.19
CA PHE A 325 25.31 -10.81 -17.81
C PHE A 325 24.43 -10.62 -19.05
N ASP A 326 24.80 -9.69 -19.93
CA ASP A 326 23.99 -9.36 -21.12
C ASP A 326 24.91 -8.94 -22.27
N PRO A 327 25.09 -9.79 -23.31
CA PRO A 327 25.94 -9.46 -24.43
C PRO A 327 25.44 -8.31 -25.30
N ASP A 328 24.14 -7.95 -25.18
CA ASP A 328 23.53 -6.83 -25.91
C ASP A 328 23.61 -5.50 -25.14
N TRP A 329 24.20 -5.49 -23.94
CA TRP A 329 24.38 -4.28 -23.16
C TRP A 329 25.51 -3.41 -23.74
N ASN A 330 25.22 -2.13 -24.01
CA ASN A 330 26.15 -1.17 -24.62
C ASN A 330 26.98 -0.37 -23.62
N ASP A 331 27.24 -0.91 -22.44
CA ASP A 331 28.10 -0.36 -21.35
C ASP A 331 27.54 0.92 -20.68
N ALA A 332 26.38 1.44 -21.08
CA ALA A 332 25.79 2.63 -20.46
C ALA A 332 25.16 2.31 -19.09
N LEU A 333 25.34 3.24 -18.15
CA LEU A 333 24.76 3.20 -16.80
C LEU A 333 23.82 4.41 -16.59
N PRO A 334 22.78 4.26 -15.78
CA PRO A 334 22.31 3.02 -15.11
C PRO A 334 21.77 1.99 -16.12
N TYR A 335 21.80 0.70 -15.73
CA TYR A 335 21.21 -0.37 -16.51
C TYR A 335 20.33 -1.23 -15.62
N THR A 336 19.05 -1.34 -15.96
CA THR A 336 18.04 -2.03 -15.14
C THR A 336 17.37 -3.15 -15.94
N VAL A 337 17.28 -4.34 -15.33
CA VAL A 337 16.69 -5.52 -15.94
C VAL A 337 15.73 -6.20 -14.95
N LEU A 338 14.52 -6.53 -15.42
CA LEU A 338 13.56 -7.32 -14.67
C LEU A 338 13.47 -8.72 -15.30
N ILE A 339 13.68 -9.76 -14.50
CA ILE A 339 13.77 -11.14 -14.94
C ILE A 339 12.72 -11.97 -14.19
N ASN A 340 11.83 -12.62 -14.93
CA ASN A 340 10.80 -13.46 -14.33
C ASN A 340 11.38 -14.76 -13.74
N PRO A 341 10.60 -15.54 -12.95
CA PRO A 341 11.06 -16.80 -12.35
C PRO A 341 11.54 -17.85 -13.35
N ASP A 342 11.12 -17.76 -14.61
CA ASP A 342 11.53 -18.68 -15.69
C ASP A 342 12.82 -18.23 -16.40
N GLY A 343 13.46 -17.14 -15.93
CA GLY A 343 14.70 -16.61 -16.51
C GLY A 343 14.52 -15.73 -17.76
N GLN A 344 13.27 -15.38 -18.09
CA GLN A 344 13.00 -14.47 -19.22
C GLN A 344 13.13 -13.02 -18.78
N VAL A 345 13.79 -12.20 -19.58
CA VAL A 345 13.82 -10.75 -19.40
C VAL A 345 12.48 -10.17 -19.82
N VAL A 346 11.75 -9.59 -18.87
CA VAL A 346 10.45 -8.94 -19.10
C VAL A 346 10.55 -7.42 -19.23
N TYR A 347 11.68 -6.85 -18.78
CA TYR A 347 11.99 -5.44 -18.96
C TYR A 347 13.51 -5.23 -19.00
N ARG A 348 13.96 -4.30 -19.83
CA ARG A 348 15.36 -3.88 -19.97
C ARG A 348 15.38 -2.40 -20.29
N HIS A 349 16.15 -1.63 -19.52
CA HIS A 349 16.28 -0.20 -19.73
C HIS A 349 17.68 0.29 -19.43
N GLN A 350 18.20 1.19 -20.27
CA GLN A 350 19.43 1.93 -20.05
C GLN A 350 19.11 3.41 -19.86
N GLY A 351 19.64 4.01 -18.80
CA GLY A 351 19.29 5.36 -18.37
C GLY A 351 18.36 5.36 -17.15
N ASP A 352 17.91 6.55 -16.78
CA ASP A 352 17.05 6.78 -15.61
C ASP A 352 15.72 6.02 -15.76
N ILE A 353 15.28 5.36 -14.68
CA ILE A 353 14.00 4.65 -14.68
C ILE A 353 12.84 5.59 -14.35
N ASP A 354 11.63 5.22 -14.80
CA ASP A 354 10.38 5.67 -14.20
C ASP A 354 10.02 4.69 -13.05
N PRO A 355 10.11 5.10 -11.76
CA PRO A 355 9.79 4.22 -10.64
C PRO A 355 8.36 3.67 -10.68
N LEU A 356 7.41 4.45 -11.19
CA LEU A 356 6.01 4.02 -11.30
C LEU A 356 5.84 2.93 -12.36
N GLU A 357 6.52 3.06 -13.50
CA GLU A 357 6.54 2.01 -14.54
C GLU A 357 7.12 0.71 -13.97
N ILE A 358 8.28 0.78 -13.29
CA ILE A 358 8.90 -0.41 -12.69
C ILE A 358 7.98 -1.07 -11.66
N ARG A 359 7.34 -0.31 -10.77
CA ARG A 359 6.39 -0.84 -9.78
C ARG A 359 5.22 -1.57 -10.45
N ARG A 360 4.67 -1.02 -11.55
CA ARG A 360 3.61 -1.67 -12.34
C ARG A 360 4.09 -2.94 -13.01
N LEU A 361 5.30 -2.94 -13.57
CA LEU A 361 5.92 -4.13 -14.15
C LEU A 361 6.18 -5.21 -13.10
N ILE A 362 6.65 -4.83 -11.90
CA ILE A 362 6.80 -5.76 -10.78
C ILE A 362 5.45 -6.41 -10.47
N LEU A 363 4.40 -5.62 -10.24
CA LEU A 363 3.07 -6.15 -9.91
C LEU A 363 2.48 -7.03 -11.00
N ALA A 364 2.70 -6.70 -12.28
CA ALA A 364 2.21 -7.48 -13.42
C ALA A 364 2.94 -8.83 -13.59
N ASN A 365 4.17 -8.95 -13.08
CA ASN A 365 5.02 -10.13 -13.26
C ASN A 365 5.30 -10.89 -11.95
N LEU A 366 4.85 -10.37 -10.80
CA LEU A 366 4.94 -11.14 -9.55
C LEU A 366 4.09 -12.40 -9.66
N PRO A 367 4.65 -13.56 -9.31
CA PRO A 367 3.84 -14.77 -9.20
C PRO A 367 2.65 -14.52 -8.28
N ASP A 368 1.47 -14.86 -8.77
CA ASP A 368 0.24 -14.73 -7.98
C ASP A 368 0.22 -15.79 -6.88
N ASP A 369 0.70 -15.42 -5.71
CA ASP A 369 0.67 -16.27 -4.52
C ASP A 369 -0.70 -16.28 -3.85
N ASN A 370 -1.71 -15.68 -4.50
CA ASN A 370 -3.07 -15.62 -3.99
C ASN A 370 -3.22 -15.01 -2.60
N TYR A 371 -2.19 -14.32 -2.10
CA TYR A 371 -2.28 -13.71 -0.79
C TYR A 371 -2.90 -12.31 -0.88
N ILE A 372 -4.16 -12.23 -0.52
CA ILE A 372 -4.79 -11.00 -0.09
C ILE A 372 -4.98 -11.18 1.41
N GLY A 373 -4.35 -10.34 2.24
CA GLY A 373 -4.27 -10.48 3.68
C GLY A 373 -5.43 -11.12 4.35
N HIS A 374 -5.90 -11.86 4.98
CA HIS A 374 -7.07 -12.55 5.49
C HIS A 374 -7.71 -13.60 4.56
N GLN A 375 -7.08 -13.99 3.46
CA GLN A 375 -7.64 -15.02 2.57
C GLN A 375 -7.91 -16.36 3.27
N ALA A 376 -7.09 -16.76 4.22
CA ALA A 376 -7.33 -17.98 4.99
C ALA A 376 -8.69 -17.98 5.68
N LEU A 377 -9.21 -16.79 6.05
CA LEU A 377 -10.52 -16.63 6.69
C LEU A 377 -11.67 -16.83 5.70
N TRP A 378 -11.46 -16.56 4.40
CA TRP A 378 -12.50 -16.61 3.36
C TRP A 378 -12.54 -17.93 2.59
N GLN A 379 -11.46 -18.71 2.66
CA GLN A 379 -11.41 -20.04 2.04
C GLN A 379 -12.13 -21.12 2.85
N THR A 380 -12.40 -20.85 4.11
CA THR A 380 -13.05 -21.82 5.06
C THR A 380 -14.52 -21.56 5.33
N ARG A 381 -15.16 -20.64 4.57
CA ARG A 381 -16.60 -20.38 4.71
C ARG A 381 -17.33 -20.53 3.39
#